data_57cd92a810571c99633349bc3188c91a
#
_entry.id   57cd92a810571c99633349bc3188c91a
#
_cell.length_a   1.000
_cell.length_b   1.000
_cell.length_c   1.000
_cell.angle_alpha   90.00
_cell.angle_beta   90.00
_cell.angle_gamma   90.00
#
_symmetry.space_group_name_H-M   'P 1'
#
loop_
_entity.id
_entity.type
_entity.pdbx_description
1 polymer ?
#
loop_
_entity_poly.entity_id
_entity_poly.type
_entity_poly.pdbx_seq_one_letter_code
_entity_poly.pdbx_strand_id
1 'polypeptide(L)'
;MEPLKVVELFAGVGGFRIGLERASDRFRVVWSNQWEPGVKRQAASDVYKARFGAERHSNVDIALVPAKEIPAHDLLVGGFPCQDYSVARTLKQAAGLKGKKGVLWWEIHRILAERRPAYILLENVDRLLKSPIGQRGRDFAVMLASLADLGYVVEWRVINAADYGMPQ
;
A
#
# COMPACT_ATOMS: atom_id res chain seq x y z
N MET A 1 12.27 8.27 23.09
CA MET A 1 12.54 7.72 21.75
C MET A 1 11.68 8.49 20.76
N GLU A 2 12.21 8.94 19.62
CA GLU A 2 11.38 9.59 18.62
C GLU A 2 10.32 8.62 18.05
N PRO A 3 9.11 9.11 17.77
CA PRO A 3 8.08 8.27 17.17
C PRO A 3 8.47 7.86 15.74
N LEU A 4 8.11 6.63 15.36
CA LEU A 4 8.26 6.13 14.00
C LEU A 4 7.30 6.88 13.04
N LYS A 5 7.87 7.49 12.02
CA LYS A 5 7.10 8.19 10.98
C LYS A 5 6.48 7.17 10.05
N VAL A 6 5.18 7.25 9.86
CA VAL A 6 4.42 6.32 9.04
C VAL A 6 3.86 7.01 7.80
N VAL A 7 3.99 6.37 6.65
CA VAL A 7 3.25 6.72 5.42
C VAL A 7 2.20 5.64 5.17
N GLU A 8 0.96 6.06 4.99
CA GLU A 8 -0.18 5.18 4.74
C GLU A 8 -0.67 5.34 3.30
N LEU A 9 -0.54 4.29 2.48
CA LEU A 9 -1.03 4.23 1.11
C LEU A 9 -2.35 3.47 1.06
N PHE A 10 -3.24 3.85 0.16
CA PHE A 10 -4.57 3.23 0.02
C PHE A 10 -5.32 3.21 1.35
N ALA A 11 -5.28 4.35 2.04
CA ALA A 11 -5.63 4.48 3.45
C ALA A 11 -7.10 4.14 3.76
N GLY A 12 -7.98 4.09 2.75
CA GLY A 12 -9.40 3.89 2.96
C GLY A 12 -9.96 4.93 3.93
N VAL A 13 -10.59 4.45 4.99
CA VAL A 13 -11.10 5.28 6.09
C VAL A 13 -10.14 5.36 7.30
N GLY A 14 -8.89 4.88 7.14
CA GLY A 14 -7.84 4.96 8.15
C GLY A 14 -7.71 3.73 9.05
N GLY A 15 -7.94 2.54 8.52
CA GLY A 15 -7.86 1.29 9.28
C GLY A 15 -6.46 1.05 9.88
N PHE A 16 -5.41 1.17 9.07
CA PHE A 16 -4.03 1.03 9.54
C PHE A 16 -3.69 2.07 10.61
N ARG A 17 -4.02 3.34 10.36
CA ARG A 17 -3.77 4.42 11.30
C ARG A 17 -4.39 4.15 12.65
N ILE A 18 -5.68 3.76 12.69
CA ILE A 18 -6.37 3.44 13.94
C ILE A 18 -5.69 2.26 14.66
N GLY A 19 -5.33 1.22 13.92
CA GLY A 19 -4.67 0.04 14.47
C GLY A 19 -3.32 0.38 15.09
N LEU A 20 -2.50 1.14 14.38
CA LEU A 20 -1.18 1.56 14.82
C LEU A 20 -1.25 2.50 16.04
N GLU A 21 -2.10 3.53 16.00
CA GLU A 21 -2.28 4.48 17.11
C GLU A 21 -2.84 3.81 18.38
N ARG A 22 -3.64 2.73 18.22
CA ARG A 22 -4.10 1.92 19.36
C ARG A 22 -3.02 0.97 19.90
N ALA A 23 -2.14 0.49 19.03
CA ALA A 23 -1.08 -0.42 19.43
C ALA A 23 0.04 0.29 20.22
N SER A 24 0.39 1.52 19.84
CA SER A 24 1.43 2.31 20.53
C SER A 24 1.41 3.77 20.10
N ASP A 25 1.75 4.68 21.02
CA ASP A 25 2.02 6.09 20.79
C ASP A 25 3.31 6.34 19.98
N ARG A 26 4.10 5.29 19.74
CA ARG A 26 5.31 5.34 18.94
C ARG A 26 5.04 5.51 17.43
N PHE A 27 3.83 5.28 16.95
CA PHE A 27 3.50 5.44 15.52
C PHE A 27 2.89 6.81 15.26
N ARG A 28 3.45 7.52 14.29
CA ARG A 28 2.94 8.83 13.86
C ARG A 28 2.77 8.86 12.34
N VAL A 29 1.52 8.86 11.88
CA VAL A 29 1.24 9.02 10.46
C VAL A 29 1.58 10.44 10.03
N VAL A 30 2.58 10.57 9.16
CA VAL A 30 3.09 11.84 8.65
C VAL A 30 2.53 12.18 7.27
N TRP A 31 2.00 11.20 6.55
CA TRP A 31 1.34 11.37 5.26
C TRP A 31 0.47 10.17 4.92
N SER A 32 -0.63 10.41 4.22
CA SER A 32 -1.54 9.37 3.75
C SER A 32 -2.04 9.67 2.35
N ASN A 33 -2.42 8.62 1.63
CA ASN A 33 -3.02 8.72 0.31
C ASN A 33 -4.24 7.80 0.19
N GLN A 34 -5.34 8.36 -0.31
CA GLN A 34 -6.53 7.62 -0.69
C GLN A 34 -7.16 8.25 -1.92
N TRP A 35 -7.27 7.48 -2.98
CA TRP A 35 -7.94 7.86 -4.22
C TRP A 35 -8.59 6.64 -4.88
N GLU A 36 -9.79 6.83 -5.43
CA GLU A 36 -10.55 5.78 -6.09
C GLU A 36 -10.82 6.17 -7.55
N PRO A 37 -10.41 5.31 -8.51
CA PRO A 37 -10.62 5.58 -9.94
C PRO A 37 -12.10 5.48 -10.31
N GLY A 38 -12.54 6.38 -11.19
CA GLY A 38 -13.88 6.30 -11.80
C GLY A 38 -15.05 6.74 -10.93
N VAL A 39 -14.81 7.21 -9.70
CA VAL A 39 -15.85 7.76 -8.83
C VAL A 39 -15.76 9.28 -8.74
N LYS A 40 -16.92 9.95 -8.81
CA LYS A 40 -16.99 11.42 -8.69
C LYS A 40 -16.74 11.88 -7.25
N ARG A 41 -17.25 11.14 -6.26
CA ARG A 41 -17.12 11.44 -4.83
C ARG A 41 -16.13 10.48 -4.19
N GLN A 42 -15.08 11.02 -3.62
CA GLN A 42 -14.03 10.27 -2.93
C GLN A 42 -14.41 10.02 -1.47
N ALA A 43 -15.46 9.21 -1.25
CA ALA A 43 -16.10 9.06 0.05
C ALA A 43 -15.14 8.57 1.15
N ALA A 44 -14.27 7.60 0.85
CA ALA A 44 -13.29 7.11 1.81
C ALA A 44 -12.29 8.20 2.21
N SER A 45 -11.77 8.96 1.23
CA SER A 45 -10.90 10.12 1.48
C SER A 45 -11.61 11.22 2.29
N ASP A 46 -12.90 11.47 2.02
CA ASP A 46 -13.67 12.46 2.78
C ASP A 46 -13.83 12.04 4.25
N VAL A 47 -14.13 10.77 4.52
CA VAL A 47 -14.20 10.21 5.88
C VAL A 47 -12.84 10.28 6.57
N TYR A 48 -11.75 9.93 5.86
CA TYR A 48 -10.39 10.04 6.40
C TYR A 48 -10.06 11.46 6.83
N LYS A 49 -10.31 12.44 5.95
CA LYS A 49 -10.08 13.87 6.23
C LYS A 49 -10.90 14.39 7.40
N ALA A 50 -12.18 13.99 7.46
CA ALA A 50 -13.07 14.38 8.55
C ALA A 50 -12.57 13.87 9.92
N ARG A 51 -11.94 12.70 9.95
CA ARG A 51 -11.45 12.07 11.18
C ARG A 51 -10.06 12.54 11.59
N PHE A 52 -9.14 12.71 10.65
CA PHE A 52 -7.73 12.89 10.92
C PHE A 52 -7.15 14.22 10.43
N GLY A 53 -7.98 15.04 9.79
CA GLY A 53 -7.53 16.28 9.15
C GLY A 53 -7.06 16.08 7.69
N ALA A 54 -7.05 17.17 6.95
CA ALA A 54 -6.71 17.18 5.53
C ALA A 54 -5.25 17.50 5.24
N GLU A 55 -4.52 18.11 6.17
CA GLU A 55 -3.20 18.73 5.94
C GLU A 55 -2.12 17.77 5.43
N ARG A 56 -2.22 16.50 5.78
CA ARG A 56 -1.24 15.45 5.44
C ARG A 56 -1.88 14.32 4.64
N HIS A 57 -3.00 14.61 4.00
CA HIS A 57 -3.76 13.65 3.23
C HIS A 57 -3.81 14.05 1.76
N SER A 58 -3.36 13.14 0.89
CA SER A 58 -3.43 13.29 -0.55
C SER A 58 -4.63 12.53 -1.12
N ASN A 59 -5.44 13.21 -1.92
CA ASN A 59 -6.51 12.58 -2.69
C ASN A 59 -6.21 12.67 -4.20
N VAL A 60 -5.02 12.23 -4.58
CA VAL A 60 -4.53 12.20 -5.96
C VAL A 60 -4.18 10.76 -6.31
N ASP A 61 -4.36 10.35 -7.56
CA ASP A 61 -3.90 9.04 -8.03
C ASP A 61 -2.42 8.88 -7.67
N ILE A 62 -2.09 7.82 -6.93
CA ILE A 62 -0.72 7.57 -6.46
C ILE A 62 0.29 7.49 -7.61
N ALA A 63 -0.14 7.08 -8.78
CA ALA A 63 0.70 7.06 -9.99
C ALA A 63 1.13 8.47 -10.45
N LEU A 64 0.39 9.51 -10.06
CA LEU A 64 0.68 10.91 -10.38
C LEU A 64 1.49 11.61 -9.29
N VAL A 65 1.64 11.00 -8.12
CA VAL A 65 2.41 11.57 -7.00
C VAL A 65 3.89 11.22 -7.17
N PRO A 66 4.77 12.20 -7.36
CA PRO A 66 6.21 11.94 -7.40
C PRO A 66 6.70 11.32 -6.10
N ALA A 67 7.45 10.22 -6.16
CA ALA A 67 7.92 9.55 -4.95
C ALA A 67 8.74 10.49 -4.05
N LYS A 68 9.45 11.45 -4.64
CA LYS A 68 10.23 12.47 -3.91
C LYS A 68 9.39 13.47 -3.11
N GLU A 69 8.10 13.59 -3.39
CA GLU A 69 7.19 14.46 -2.64
C GLU A 69 6.61 13.77 -1.41
N ILE A 70 6.63 12.43 -1.39
CA ILE A 70 6.22 11.66 -0.21
C ILE A 70 7.27 11.89 0.88
N PRO A 71 6.88 12.26 2.11
CA PRO A 71 7.85 12.53 3.18
C PRO A 71 8.76 11.34 3.50
N ALA A 72 9.96 11.60 4.01
CA ALA A 72 10.80 10.56 4.60
C ALA A 72 10.07 9.92 5.78
N HIS A 73 10.11 8.59 5.85
CA HIS A 73 9.37 7.79 6.83
C HIS A 73 10.12 6.52 7.19
N ASP A 74 9.77 5.94 8.32
CA ASP A 74 10.38 4.73 8.86
C ASP A 74 9.57 3.48 8.52
N LEU A 75 8.24 3.64 8.39
CA LEU A 75 7.29 2.56 8.11
C LEU A 75 6.35 2.98 6.98
N LEU A 76 6.25 2.15 5.95
CA LEU A 76 5.20 2.24 4.94
C LEU A 76 4.13 1.20 5.20
N VAL A 77 2.86 1.62 5.27
CA VAL A 77 1.72 0.71 5.40
C VAL A 77 0.74 0.89 4.26
N GLY A 78 0.01 -0.17 3.90
CA GLY A 78 -1.04 -0.07 2.88
C GLY A 78 -1.74 -1.38 2.59
N GLY A 79 -3.07 -1.28 2.37
CA GLY A 79 -3.91 -2.35 1.85
C GLY A 79 -4.24 -2.06 0.39
N PHE A 80 -3.42 -2.53 -0.54
CA PHE A 80 -3.62 -2.23 -1.96
C PHE A 80 -4.69 -3.13 -2.59
N PRO A 81 -5.59 -2.56 -3.43
CA PRO A 81 -6.67 -3.33 -4.02
C PRO A 81 -6.17 -4.43 -4.95
N CYS A 82 -6.89 -5.56 -4.86
CA CYS A 82 -6.66 -6.80 -5.59
C CYS A 82 -7.17 -6.77 -7.05
N GLN A 83 -7.26 -5.60 -7.68
CA GLN A 83 -7.81 -5.45 -9.03
C GLN A 83 -6.71 -5.58 -10.09
N ASP A 84 -6.92 -6.51 -11.03
CA ASP A 84 -6.07 -6.77 -12.20
C ASP A 84 -4.64 -7.30 -11.93
N TYR A 85 -4.58 -8.50 -11.35
CA TYR A 85 -3.32 -9.24 -11.25
C TYR A 85 -2.76 -9.61 -12.62
N SER A 86 -1.86 -8.83 -13.09
CA SER A 86 -0.82 -9.27 -14.02
C SER A 86 0.48 -8.55 -13.69
N VAL A 87 0.95 -8.71 -12.43
CA VAL A 87 2.24 -8.18 -11.98
C VAL A 87 3.34 -8.63 -12.94
N ALA A 88 3.26 -9.86 -13.43
CA ALA A 88 4.23 -10.42 -14.35
C ALA A 88 4.14 -9.88 -15.80
N ARG A 89 2.98 -9.39 -16.25
CA ARG A 89 2.88 -8.74 -17.58
C ARG A 89 3.54 -7.38 -17.61
N THR A 90 3.54 -6.69 -16.49
CA THR A 90 4.03 -5.30 -16.38
C THR A 90 5.57 -5.23 -16.34
N LEU A 91 6.27 -6.28 -15.88
CA LEU A 91 7.74 -6.34 -15.96
C LEU A 91 8.28 -6.19 -17.38
N LYS A 92 7.62 -6.82 -18.39
CA LYS A 92 8.01 -6.65 -19.80
C LYS A 92 7.58 -5.30 -20.40
N GLN A 93 6.65 -4.59 -19.77
CA GLN A 93 6.09 -3.32 -20.23
C GLN A 93 6.59 -2.10 -19.44
N ALA A 94 7.22 -2.30 -18.27
CA ALA A 94 7.76 -1.22 -17.45
C ALA A 94 8.88 -0.40 -18.13
N ALA A 95 9.49 -0.96 -19.19
CA ALA A 95 10.49 -0.25 -20.00
C ALA A 95 9.88 0.78 -20.99
N GLY A 96 8.53 0.96 -21.03
CA GLY A 96 7.92 1.79 -22.07
C GLY A 96 6.54 2.40 -21.80
N LEU A 97 6.07 2.59 -20.58
CA LEU A 97 4.68 2.99 -20.31
C LEU A 97 4.48 4.46 -19.88
N LYS A 98 4.25 5.29 -20.86
CA LYS A 98 3.28 6.38 -20.76
C LYS A 98 1.88 5.79 -21.04
N GLY A 99 0.97 5.73 -20.02
CA GLY A 99 -0.45 5.75 -20.27
C GLY A 99 -1.32 4.50 -20.10
N LYS A 100 -0.95 3.46 -19.33
CA LYS A 100 -1.94 2.45 -18.87
C LYS A 100 -1.78 2.27 -17.37
N LYS A 101 -2.93 2.26 -16.63
CA LYS A 101 -3.05 2.08 -15.18
C LYS A 101 -2.12 0.95 -14.74
N GLY A 102 -0.97 1.31 -14.17
CA GLY A 102 -0.01 0.36 -13.67
C GLY A 102 -0.64 -0.47 -12.55
N VAL A 103 -0.25 -1.73 -12.42
CA VAL A 103 -0.61 -2.51 -11.24
C VAL A 103 -0.10 -1.73 -10.03
N LEU A 104 -0.97 -1.43 -9.07
CA LEU A 104 -0.65 -0.57 -7.91
C LEU A 104 0.55 -1.08 -7.10
N TRP A 105 0.88 -2.36 -7.23
CA TRP A 105 2.12 -2.91 -6.70
C TRP A 105 3.36 -2.15 -7.17
N TRP A 106 3.44 -1.80 -8.45
CA TRP A 106 4.62 -1.10 -8.99
C TRP A 106 4.72 0.35 -8.52
N GLU A 107 3.60 0.95 -8.14
CA GLU A 107 3.61 2.26 -7.49
C GLU A 107 4.16 2.16 -6.05
N ILE A 108 3.79 1.10 -5.31
CA ILE A 108 4.40 0.80 -4.01
C ILE A 108 5.90 0.58 -4.21
N HIS A 109 6.29 -0.29 -5.15
CA HIS A 109 7.70 -0.60 -5.42
C HIS A 109 8.50 0.66 -5.78
N ARG A 110 7.97 1.55 -6.61
CA ARG A 110 8.59 2.83 -6.98
C ARG A 110 8.86 3.71 -5.76
N ILE A 111 7.89 3.78 -4.85
CA ILE A 111 8.02 4.55 -3.61
C ILE A 111 9.06 3.91 -2.69
N LEU A 112 9.04 2.59 -2.54
CA LEU A 112 10.03 1.85 -1.75
C LEU A 112 11.45 2.02 -2.29
N ALA A 113 11.62 1.98 -3.61
CA ALA A 113 12.92 2.20 -4.26
C ALA A 113 13.51 3.58 -3.97
N GLU A 114 12.67 4.61 -3.95
CA GLU A 114 13.07 6.01 -3.73
C GLU A 114 13.24 6.34 -2.23
N ARG A 115 12.29 5.90 -1.38
CA ARG A 115 12.22 6.33 0.03
C ARG A 115 12.92 5.40 1.01
N ARG A 116 13.05 4.12 0.66
CA ARG A 116 13.79 3.13 1.46
C ARG A 116 13.41 3.12 2.95
N PRO A 117 12.12 3.06 3.33
CA PRO A 117 11.74 2.95 4.74
C PRO A 117 12.33 1.66 5.34
N ALA A 118 12.66 1.69 6.64
CA ALA A 118 13.21 0.52 7.32
C ALA A 118 12.18 -0.63 7.43
N TYR A 119 10.88 -0.30 7.49
CA TYR A 119 9.81 -1.26 7.69
C TYR A 119 8.69 -1.09 6.67
N ILE A 120 8.06 -2.21 6.33
CA ILE A 120 6.91 -2.27 5.43
C ILE A 120 5.86 -3.18 6.06
N LEU A 121 4.59 -2.76 6.08
CA LEU A 121 3.46 -3.58 6.49
C LEU A 121 2.36 -3.47 5.44
N LEU A 122 2.17 -4.52 4.66
CA LEU A 122 1.19 -4.57 3.58
C LEU A 122 0.11 -5.61 3.87
N GLU A 123 -1.11 -5.26 3.52
CA GLU A 123 -2.27 -6.14 3.60
C GLU A 123 -2.80 -6.45 2.21
N ASN A 124 -3.28 -7.67 2.02
CA ASN A 124 -4.03 -8.07 0.85
C ASN A 124 -4.91 -9.28 1.15
N VAL A 125 -5.82 -9.62 0.25
CA VAL A 125 -6.67 -10.79 0.40
C VAL A 125 -5.91 -12.09 0.09
N ASP A 126 -6.32 -13.22 0.66
CA ASP A 126 -5.71 -14.56 0.47
C ASP A 126 -5.67 -14.99 -1.00
N ARG A 127 -6.56 -14.45 -1.81
CA ARG A 127 -6.62 -14.67 -3.26
C ARG A 127 -5.30 -14.32 -3.98
N LEU A 128 -4.51 -13.39 -3.44
CA LEU A 128 -3.18 -13.06 -3.96
C LEU A 128 -2.28 -14.30 -4.05
N LEU A 129 -2.34 -15.19 -3.08
CA LEU A 129 -1.56 -16.44 -3.05
C LEU A 129 -1.95 -17.42 -4.16
N LYS A 130 -3.09 -17.21 -4.81
CA LYS A 130 -3.64 -18.07 -5.86
C LYS A 130 -3.62 -17.40 -7.24
N SER A 131 -3.14 -16.16 -7.33
CA SER A 131 -3.11 -15.36 -8.56
C SER A 131 -1.82 -15.60 -9.37
N PRO A 132 -1.90 -15.61 -10.71
CA PRO A 132 -3.10 -15.74 -11.55
C PRO A 132 -3.58 -17.21 -11.64
N ILE A 133 -4.83 -17.42 -12.07
CA ILE A 133 -5.44 -18.77 -12.12
C ILE A 133 -4.59 -19.79 -12.88
N GLY A 134 -3.98 -19.39 -14.00
CA GLY A 134 -3.13 -20.28 -14.83
C GLY A 134 -1.71 -20.49 -14.30
N GLN A 135 -1.25 -19.73 -13.30
CA GLN A 135 0.11 -19.82 -12.73
C GLN A 135 0.04 -19.42 -11.24
N ARG A 136 -0.60 -20.28 -10.45
CA ARG A 136 -0.84 -20.04 -9.02
C ARG A 136 0.38 -19.56 -8.28
N GLY A 137 0.23 -18.44 -7.56
CA GLY A 137 1.27 -17.85 -6.72
C GLY A 137 2.32 -17.02 -7.46
N ARG A 138 2.27 -16.96 -8.80
CA ARG A 138 3.27 -16.21 -9.59
C ARG A 138 3.31 -14.73 -9.24
N ASP A 139 2.15 -14.09 -9.09
CA ASP A 139 2.11 -12.66 -8.78
C ASP A 139 2.72 -12.37 -7.41
N PHE A 140 2.40 -13.21 -6.42
CA PHE A 140 2.99 -13.10 -5.08
C PHE A 140 4.51 -13.36 -5.11
N ALA A 141 4.97 -14.37 -5.86
CA ALA A 141 6.40 -14.65 -6.01
C ALA A 141 7.15 -13.47 -6.66
N VAL A 142 6.55 -12.79 -7.64
CA VAL A 142 7.14 -11.58 -8.24
C VAL A 142 7.22 -10.44 -7.23
N MET A 143 6.18 -10.26 -6.38
CA MET A 143 6.22 -9.27 -5.30
C MET A 143 7.35 -9.56 -4.32
N LEU A 144 7.50 -10.82 -3.87
CA LEU A 144 8.58 -11.22 -2.96
C LEU A 144 9.96 -10.99 -3.58
N ALA A 145 10.16 -11.40 -4.84
CA ALA A 145 11.42 -11.18 -5.56
C ALA A 145 11.75 -9.69 -5.67
N SER A 146 10.77 -8.85 -6.04
CA SER A 146 10.97 -7.41 -6.17
C SER A 146 11.28 -6.70 -4.84
N LEU A 147 10.77 -7.20 -3.71
CA LEU A 147 11.16 -6.73 -2.37
C LEU A 147 12.57 -7.18 -1.99
N ALA A 148 12.92 -8.43 -2.30
CA ALA A 148 14.26 -8.94 -2.09
C ALA A 148 15.33 -8.17 -2.91
N ASP A 149 15.02 -7.80 -4.15
CA ASP A 149 15.87 -6.95 -5.00
C ASP A 149 16.10 -5.55 -4.39
N LEU A 150 15.12 -5.05 -3.63
CA LEU A 150 15.25 -3.84 -2.84
C LEU A 150 15.96 -4.06 -1.49
N GLY A 151 16.35 -5.28 -1.15
CA GLY A 151 17.06 -5.63 0.09
C GLY A 151 16.17 -5.87 1.30
N TYR A 152 14.84 -6.03 1.12
CA TYR A 152 13.92 -6.36 2.22
C TYR A 152 13.87 -7.85 2.49
N VAL A 153 13.84 -8.21 3.78
CA VAL A 153 13.46 -9.54 4.24
C VAL A 153 11.96 -9.54 4.47
N VAL A 154 11.26 -10.56 3.97
CA VAL A 154 9.80 -10.61 3.99
C VAL A 154 9.31 -11.80 4.82
N GLU A 155 8.44 -11.51 5.77
CA GLU A 155 7.61 -12.49 6.46
C GLU A 155 6.16 -12.28 6.02
N TRP A 156 5.38 -13.35 5.89
CA TRP A 156 3.98 -13.27 5.52
C TRP A 156 3.13 -14.30 6.26
N ARG A 157 1.88 -13.98 6.47
CA ARG A 157 0.91 -14.84 7.15
C ARG A 157 -0.49 -14.62 6.61
N VAL A 158 -1.27 -15.69 6.50
CA VAL A 158 -2.74 -15.59 6.33
C VAL A 158 -3.35 -15.36 7.70
N ILE A 159 -4.12 -14.29 7.83
CA ILE A 159 -4.82 -13.91 9.06
C ILE A 159 -6.31 -13.90 8.76
N ASN A 160 -7.08 -14.65 9.53
CA ASN A 160 -8.54 -14.59 9.50
C ASN A 160 -9.00 -13.57 10.56
N ALA A 161 -9.67 -12.51 10.15
CA ALA A 161 -10.15 -11.47 11.06
C ALA A 161 -11.13 -12.01 12.11
N ALA A 162 -11.87 -13.07 11.79
CA ALA A 162 -12.77 -13.74 12.74
C ALA A 162 -12.04 -14.32 13.95
N ASP A 163 -10.78 -14.77 13.80
CA ASP A 163 -9.95 -15.28 14.91
C ASP A 163 -9.60 -14.18 15.92
N TYR A 164 -9.80 -12.92 15.55
CA TYR A 164 -9.58 -11.74 16.37
C TYR A 164 -10.90 -11.05 16.78
N GLY A 165 -12.04 -11.75 16.65
CA GLY A 165 -13.34 -11.23 17.05
C GLY A 165 -13.93 -10.16 16.13
N MET A 166 -13.40 -10.01 14.92
CA MET A 166 -13.93 -9.08 13.93
C MET A 166 -14.94 -9.80 13.02
N PRO A 167 -16.16 -9.25 12.85
CA PRO A 167 -17.12 -9.80 11.89
C PRO A 167 -16.60 -9.59 10.46
N GLN A 168 -16.61 -10.66 9.69
CA GLN A 168 -16.21 -10.65 8.29
C GLN A 168 -17.08 -11.56 7.46
#